data_2512e0c016c398743b043549420ad58c
#
_entry.id   2512e0c016c398743b043549420ad58c
#
_cell.length_a   1.000
_cell.length_b   1.000
_cell.length_c   1.000
_cell.angle_alpha   90.00
_cell.angle_beta   90.00
_cell.angle_gamma   90.00
#
_symmetry.space_group_name_H-M   'P 1'
#
loop_
_entity.id
_entity.type
_entity.pdbx_description
1 polymer ?
#
loop_
_entity_poly.entity_id
_entity_poly.type
_entity_poly.pdbx_seq_one_letter_code
_entity_poly.pdbx_strand_id
1 'polypeptide(L)'
;MINLIDTHFHLDFYKDHKEIYKKINELKQYTICVTNSPEVYQECQRIYFNTKYIKFALGFNPKENHSKESFGLFKNKFKGADYIGEVGLDFSRTYSDTRIEQIEIFSQIVEMCANENKLLSVHLRFSEDTAIEIIKKYMPKKCIIHWFSGSIVQLKKLIELGCYFSINANMINKDKIKLIPQSRILIESDGPFTRINGKKYHPVFLKEQYDLISKFLQIENLEQLVYNNFKEILIT
;
A
#
# COMPACT_ATOMS: atom_id res chain seq x y z
N MET A 1 -7.10 10.84 21.80
CA MET A 1 -6.13 9.86 21.27
C MET A 1 -6.31 9.76 19.76
N ILE A 2 -5.22 9.84 19.01
CA ILE A 2 -5.22 9.66 17.55
C ILE A 2 -5.27 8.16 17.27
N ASN A 3 -6.10 7.75 16.32
CA ASN A 3 -6.13 6.35 15.89
C ASN A 3 -4.89 6.07 15.04
N LEU A 4 -4.23 4.94 15.27
CA LEU A 4 -3.14 4.48 14.43
C LEU A 4 -3.64 4.14 13.02
N ILE A 5 -2.79 4.35 12.04
CA ILE A 5 -3.08 4.10 10.63
C ILE A 5 -2.13 3.03 10.10
N ASP A 6 -2.69 2.07 9.39
CA ASP A 6 -1.98 1.04 8.63
C ASP A 6 -2.43 1.14 7.18
N THR A 7 -1.57 1.63 6.32
CA THR A 7 -1.93 1.94 4.92
C THR A 7 -1.79 0.77 3.96
N HIS A 8 -1.30 -0.40 4.45
CA HIS A 8 -1.16 -1.59 3.60
C HIS A 8 -1.14 -2.87 4.46
N PHE A 9 -2.21 -3.63 4.39
CA PHE A 9 -2.42 -4.85 5.18
C PHE A 9 -3.17 -5.90 4.37
N HIS A 10 -2.75 -7.17 4.42
CA HIS A 10 -3.37 -8.28 3.71
C HIS A 10 -4.23 -9.14 4.64
N LEU A 11 -5.48 -8.74 4.85
CA LEU A 11 -6.40 -9.47 5.72
C LEU A 11 -6.68 -10.89 5.22
N ASP A 12 -6.79 -11.08 3.91
CA ASP A 12 -7.10 -12.32 3.23
C ASP A 12 -6.03 -13.42 3.39
N PHE A 13 -4.80 -13.05 3.75
CA PHE A 13 -3.71 -14.00 4.03
C PHE A 13 -3.70 -14.57 5.46
N TYR A 14 -4.65 -14.17 6.30
CA TYR A 14 -4.80 -14.75 7.64
C TYR A 14 -5.85 -15.87 7.62
N LYS A 15 -5.52 -17.04 8.18
CA LYS A 15 -6.49 -18.15 8.35
C LYS A 15 -7.67 -17.76 9.23
N ASP A 16 -7.39 -16.98 10.27
CA ASP A 16 -8.30 -16.42 11.25
C ASP A 16 -8.77 -14.99 10.90
N HIS A 17 -8.87 -14.68 9.60
CA HIS A 17 -9.16 -13.35 9.07
C HIS A 17 -10.36 -12.64 9.71
N LYS A 18 -11.39 -13.41 10.15
CA LYS A 18 -12.57 -12.84 10.84
C LYS A 18 -12.23 -12.31 12.23
N GLU A 19 -11.36 -13.01 12.96
CA GLU A 19 -10.87 -12.58 14.27
C GLU A 19 -9.94 -11.37 14.14
N ILE A 20 -9.07 -11.38 13.12
CA ILE A 20 -8.20 -10.26 12.79
C ILE A 20 -9.04 -9.02 12.45
N TYR A 21 -10.07 -9.16 11.60
CA TYR A 21 -11.00 -8.07 11.27
C TYR A 21 -11.66 -7.48 12.53
N LYS A 22 -12.16 -8.34 13.41
CA LYS A 22 -12.74 -7.91 14.70
C LYS A 22 -11.72 -7.19 15.56
N LYS A 23 -10.49 -7.73 15.64
CA LYS A 23 -9.41 -7.15 16.44
C LYS A 23 -9.00 -5.75 15.96
N ILE A 24 -8.88 -5.52 14.66
CA ILE A 24 -8.58 -4.20 14.08
C ILE A 24 -9.66 -3.18 14.49
N ASN A 25 -10.94 -3.55 14.42
CA ASN A 25 -12.05 -2.68 14.84
C ASN A 25 -12.04 -2.39 16.35
N GLU A 26 -11.75 -3.40 17.19
CA GLU A 26 -11.62 -3.23 18.64
C GLU A 26 -10.49 -2.27 19.01
N LEU A 27 -9.36 -2.39 18.32
CA LEU A 27 -8.19 -1.53 18.50
C LEU A 27 -8.37 -0.13 17.87
N LYS A 28 -9.45 0.07 17.11
CA LYS A 28 -9.76 1.33 16.41
C LYS A 28 -8.62 1.79 15.49
N GLN A 29 -7.96 0.85 14.82
CA GLN A 29 -6.89 1.11 13.87
C GLN A 29 -7.48 1.37 12.49
N TYR A 30 -7.15 2.51 11.87
CA TYR A 30 -7.56 2.77 10.50
C TYR A 30 -6.67 1.97 9.56
N THR A 31 -7.22 0.94 8.93
CA THR A 31 -6.48 -0.03 8.14
C THR A 31 -7.00 -0.09 6.71
N ILE A 32 -6.11 0.10 5.74
CA ILE A 32 -6.39 -0.19 4.34
C ILE A 32 -6.01 -1.66 4.10
N CYS A 33 -7.02 -2.50 3.95
CA CYS A 33 -6.85 -3.89 3.55
C CYS A 33 -6.73 -3.95 2.03
N VAL A 34 -5.51 -4.10 1.54
CA VAL A 34 -5.26 -4.31 0.12
C VAL A 34 -5.61 -5.73 -0.29
N THR A 35 -5.94 -5.93 -1.54
CA THR A 35 -6.22 -7.25 -2.11
C THR A 35 -5.32 -7.48 -3.33
N ASN A 36 -5.08 -8.75 -3.68
CA ASN A 36 -4.21 -9.07 -4.81
C ASN A 36 -4.97 -9.22 -6.12
N SER A 37 -6.28 -9.41 -6.07
CA SER A 37 -7.10 -9.52 -7.27
C SER A 37 -8.50 -8.93 -7.08
N PRO A 38 -9.19 -8.56 -8.16
CA PRO A 38 -10.56 -8.06 -8.10
C PRO A 38 -11.55 -9.11 -7.61
N GLU A 39 -11.27 -10.39 -7.78
CA GLU A 39 -12.07 -11.51 -7.25
C GLU A 39 -11.99 -11.53 -5.71
N VAL A 40 -10.79 -11.42 -5.15
CA VAL A 40 -10.58 -11.35 -3.69
C VAL A 40 -11.25 -10.10 -3.12
N TYR A 41 -11.12 -8.96 -3.80
CA TYR A 41 -11.82 -7.72 -3.40
C TYR A 41 -13.34 -7.92 -3.35
N GLN A 42 -13.91 -8.56 -4.37
CA GLN A 42 -15.35 -8.86 -4.43
C GLN A 42 -15.78 -9.77 -3.27
N GLU A 43 -14.99 -10.79 -2.94
CA GLU A 43 -15.25 -11.67 -1.80
C GLU A 43 -15.14 -10.94 -0.47
N CYS A 44 -14.15 -10.08 -0.30
CA CYS A 44 -14.04 -9.23 0.89
C CYS A 44 -15.27 -8.34 1.07
N GLN A 45 -15.77 -7.73 0.00
CA GLN A 45 -17.00 -6.92 0.05
C GLN A 45 -18.25 -7.76 0.41
N ARG A 46 -18.27 -9.05 0.04
CA ARG A 46 -19.38 -9.96 0.36
C ARG A 46 -19.35 -10.44 1.82
N ILE A 47 -18.15 -10.66 2.36
CA ILE A 47 -17.95 -11.24 3.71
C ILE A 47 -17.98 -10.15 4.79
N TYR A 48 -17.45 -8.96 4.50
CA TYR A 48 -17.24 -7.91 5.49
C TYR A 48 -18.07 -6.67 5.21
N PHE A 49 -18.58 -6.08 6.28
CA PHE A 49 -19.18 -4.74 6.20
C PHE A 49 -18.09 -3.67 6.21
N ASN A 50 -18.30 -2.58 5.48
CA ASN A 50 -17.48 -1.40 5.64
C ASN A 50 -17.63 -0.84 7.05
N THR A 51 -16.52 -0.67 7.75
CA THR A 51 -16.49 -0.03 9.06
C THR A 51 -15.77 1.31 8.96
N LYS A 52 -15.82 2.07 10.07
CA LYS A 52 -15.05 3.30 10.18
C LYS A 52 -13.54 3.02 10.02
N TYR A 53 -13.08 1.87 10.52
CA TYR A 53 -11.66 1.58 10.69
C TYR A 53 -11.06 0.72 9.57
N ILE A 54 -11.87 -0.07 8.87
CA ILE A 54 -11.36 -0.96 7.81
C ILE A 54 -11.91 -0.53 6.47
N LYS A 55 -11.01 -0.34 5.51
CA LYS A 55 -11.31 -0.06 4.11
C LYS A 55 -10.62 -1.10 3.25
N PHE A 56 -11.33 -1.62 2.25
CA PHE A 56 -10.76 -2.54 1.28
C PHE A 56 -10.32 -1.78 0.03
N ALA A 57 -9.12 -2.10 -0.45
CA ALA A 57 -8.59 -1.57 -1.70
C ALA A 57 -8.70 -2.61 -2.81
N LEU A 58 -9.15 -2.18 -3.98
CA LEU A 58 -9.27 -3.00 -5.18
C LEU A 58 -7.89 -3.25 -5.78
N GLY A 59 -7.43 -4.51 -5.73
CA GLY A 59 -6.11 -4.90 -6.19
C GLY A 59 -6.05 -5.53 -7.57
N PHE A 60 -4.85 -5.47 -8.13
CA PHE A 60 -4.41 -6.20 -9.31
C PHE A 60 -2.90 -6.39 -9.21
N ASN A 61 -2.48 -7.31 -8.34
CA ASN A 61 -1.07 -7.50 -7.98
C ASN A 61 -0.31 -8.19 -9.14
N PRO A 62 0.85 -7.69 -9.57
CA PRO A 62 1.61 -8.26 -10.68
C PRO A 62 2.18 -9.66 -10.41
N LYS A 63 2.14 -10.12 -9.16
CA LYS A 63 2.58 -11.48 -8.76
C LYS A 63 1.48 -12.54 -8.91
N GLU A 64 0.25 -12.13 -9.13
CA GLU A 64 -0.87 -13.07 -9.30
C GLU A 64 -0.99 -13.52 -10.75
N ASN A 65 -1.48 -14.74 -10.94
CA ASN A 65 -1.82 -15.25 -12.27
C ASN A 65 -3.27 -14.87 -12.60
N HIS A 66 -3.43 -13.67 -13.14
CA HIS A 66 -4.75 -13.14 -13.49
C HIS A 66 -5.34 -13.81 -14.73
N SER A 67 -6.64 -14.11 -14.73
CA SER A 67 -7.35 -14.50 -15.94
C SER A 67 -7.56 -13.27 -16.86
N LYS A 68 -7.87 -13.54 -18.13
CA LYS A 68 -8.17 -12.46 -19.09
C LYS A 68 -9.40 -11.62 -18.67
N GLU A 69 -10.33 -12.23 -17.94
CA GLU A 69 -11.54 -11.60 -17.45
C GLU A 69 -11.31 -10.74 -16.20
N SER A 70 -10.24 -11.02 -15.43
CA SER A 70 -9.94 -10.33 -14.17
C SER A 70 -9.78 -8.83 -14.36
N PHE A 71 -9.13 -8.36 -15.43
CA PHE A 71 -9.02 -6.92 -15.68
C PHE A 71 -10.36 -6.27 -16.09
N GLY A 72 -11.23 -7.03 -16.72
CA GLY A 72 -12.62 -6.63 -16.96
C GLY A 72 -13.40 -6.43 -15.65
N LEU A 73 -13.25 -7.37 -14.71
CA LEU A 73 -13.84 -7.28 -13.38
C LEU A 73 -13.26 -6.10 -12.59
N PHE A 74 -11.93 -5.90 -12.64
CA PHE A 74 -11.27 -4.73 -12.05
C PHE A 74 -11.92 -3.43 -12.52
N LYS A 75 -12.03 -3.22 -13.84
CA LYS A 75 -12.65 -2.01 -14.42
C LYS A 75 -14.11 -1.82 -13.98
N ASN A 76 -14.88 -2.90 -13.89
CA ASN A 76 -16.27 -2.85 -13.42
C ASN A 76 -16.37 -2.43 -11.93
N LYS A 77 -15.42 -2.85 -11.08
CA LYS A 77 -15.39 -2.50 -9.66
C LYS A 77 -14.75 -1.14 -9.38
N PHE A 78 -13.94 -0.64 -10.30
CA PHE A 78 -13.09 0.55 -10.11
C PHE A 78 -13.85 1.78 -9.66
N LYS A 79 -15.00 2.07 -10.30
CA LYS A 79 -15.81 3.26 -9.97
C LYS A 79 -16.28 3.27 -8.51
N GLY A 80 -16.61 2.11 -7.96
CA GLY A 80 -17.07 1.95 -6.57
C GLY A 80 -15.98 1.80 -5.52
N ALA A 81 -14.70 1.73 -5.93
CA ALA A 81 -13.57 1.59 -5.03
C ALA A 81 -12.89 2.95 -4.80
N ASP A 82 -12.78 3.38 -3.53
CA ASP A 82 -12.06 4.61 -3.17
C ASP A 82 -10.54 4.40 -3.11
N TYR A 83 -10.11 3.17 -2.80
CA TYR A 83 -8.72 2.77 -2.63
C TYR A 83 -8.38 1.70 -3.66
N ILE A 84 -7.25 1.87 -4.34
CA ILE A 84 -6.73 0.94 -5.34
C ILE A 84 -5.40 0.38 -4.85
N GLY A 85 -5.31 -0.93 -4.73
CA GLY A 85 -4.12 -1.62 -4.24
C GLY A 85 -4.42 -3.05 -3.73
N GLU A 86 -3.47 -3.95 -3.81
CA GLU A 86 -2.11 -3.77 -4.27
C GLU A 86 -2.04 -3.86 -5.80
N VAL A 87 -1.36 -2.92 -6.43
CA VAL A 87 -1.11 -2.89 -7.88
C VAL A 87 0.35 -2.50 -8.11
N GLY A 88 0.88 -2.73 -9.29
CA GLY A 88 2.25 -2.31 -9.55
C GLY A 88 3.01 -3.18 -10.54
N LEU A 89 4.34 -3.27 -10.34
CA LEU A 89 5.26 -3.99 -11.21
C LEU A 89 6.24 -4.84 -10.39
N ASP A 90 6.39 -6.10 -10.75
CA ASP A 90 7.41 -7.00 -10.19
C ASP A 90 8.23 -7.63 -11.32
N PHE A 91 9.48 -7.20 -11.48
CA PHE A 91 10.40 -7.70 -12.50
C PHE A 91 11.41 -8.70 -11.91
N SER A 92 11.10 -9.28 -10.76
CA SER A 92 11.89 -10.40 -10.28
C SER A 92 11.85 -11.57 -11.26
N ARG A 93 12.85 -12.45 -11.16
CA ARG A 93 13.04 -13.55 -12.12
C ARG A 93 11.79 -14.42 -12.31
N THR A 94 11.01 -14.61 -11.24
CA THR A 94 9.79 -15.44 -11.26
C THR A 94 8.70 -14.85 -12.17
N TYR A 95 8.66 -13.52 -12.32
CA TYR A 95 7.61 -12.81 -13.06
C TYR A 95 8.12 -12.11 -14.32
N SER A 96 9.33 -12.48 -14.80
CA SER A 96 9.98 -11.84 -15.93
C SER A 96 9.19 -11.96 -17.24
N ASP A 97 8.46 -13.04 -17.41
CA ASP A 97 7.74 -13.34 -18.67
C ASP A 97 6.46 -12.53 -18.84
N THR A 98 5.94 -11.94 -17.73
CA THR A 98 4.73 -11.11 -17.76
C THR A 98 5.01 -9.60 -17.77
N ARG A 99 6.27 -9.17 -17.91
CA ARG A 99 6.67 -7.75 -17.83
C ARG A 99 5.88 -6.82 -18.74
N ILE A 100 5.66 -7.20 -19.99
CA ILE A 100 4.94 -6.37 -20.96
C ILE A 100 3.51 -6.18 -20.51
N GLU A 101 2.83 -7.27 -20.17
CA GLU A 101 1.46 -7.24 -19.64
C GLU A 101 1.35 -6.44 -18.36
N GLN A 102 2.30 -6.62 -17.42
CA GLN A 102 2.34 -5.82 -16.18
C GLN A 102 2.42 -4.31 -16.49
N ILE A 103 3.29 -3.90 -17.43
CA ILE A 103 3.46 -2.50 -17.83
C ILE A 103 2.17 -1.94 -18.42
N GLU A 104 1.54 -2.68 -19.33
CA GLU A 104 0.29 -2.27 -19.99
C GLU A 104 -0.86 -2.09 -18.98
N ILE A 105 -1.04 -3.06 -18.09
CA ILE A 105 -2.09 -3.03 -17.07
C ILE A 105 -1.82 -1.94 -16.03
N PHE A 106 -0.60 -1.87 -15.50
CA PHE A 106 -0.25 -0.85 -14.51
C PHE A 106 -0.37 0.57 -15.07
N SER A 107 0.02 0.77 -16.35
CA SER A 107 -0.15 2.06 -17.04
C SER A 107 -1.62 2.48 -17.10
N GLN A 108 -2.53 1.56 -17.46
CA GLN A 108 -3.97 1.83 -17.49
C GLN A 108 -4.53 2.12 -16.09
N ILE A 109 -4.11 1.36 -15.06
CA ILE A 109 -4.56 1.57 -13.67
C ILE A 109 -4.13 2.95 -13.17
N VAL A 110 -2.85 3.34 -13.39
CA VAL A 110 -2.34 4.65 -12.99
C VAL A 110 -3.10 5.78 -13.69
N GLU A 111 -3.36 5.67 -14.99
CA GLU A 111 -4.17 6.62 -15.75
C GLU A 111 -5.58 6.76 -15.19
N MET A 112 -6.25 5.64 -14.93
CA MET A 112 -7.60 5.64 -14.33
C MET A 112 -7.60 6.30 -12.95
N CYS A 113 -6.59 5.99 -12.10
CA CYS A 113 -6.47 6.59 -10.77
C CYS A 113 -6.18 8.10 -10.84
N ALA A 114 -5.34 8.54 -11.77
CA ALA A 114 -5.06 9.96 -11.99
C ALA A 114 -6.32 10.74 -12.41
N ASN A 115 -7.09 10.17 -13.33
CA ASN A 115 -8.32 10.80 -13.86
C ASN A 115 -9.44 10.90 -12.82
N GLU A 116 -9.60 9.89 -11.95
CA GLU A 116 -10.66 9.86 -10.92
C GLU A 116 -10.15 10.22 -9.51
N ASN A 117 -8.90 10.69 -9.40
CA ASN A 117 -8.27 11.10 -8.14
C ASN A 117 -8.37 10.05 -7.03
N LYS A 118 -8.15 8.76 -7.37
CA LYS A 118 -8.21 7.66 -6.41
C LYS A 118 -6.87 7.40 -5.76
N LEU A 119 -6.91 6.95 -4.50
CA LEU A 119 -5.70 6.58 -3.78
C LEU A 119 -5.15 5.26 -4.31
N LEU A 120 -3.85 5.28 -4.62
CA LEU A 120 -3.12 4.20 -5.25
C LEU A 120 -2.02 3.68 -4.32
N SER A 121 -2.03 2.38 -3.97
CA SER A 121 -0.96 1.69 -3.24
C SER A 121 -0.17 0.80 -4.18
N VAL A 122 1.13 1.12 -4.37
CA VAL A 122 1.96 0.61 -5.46
C VAL A 122 3.07 -0.31 -4.96
N HIS A 123 3.09 -1.53 -5.48
CA HIS A 123 4.17 -2.50 -5.37
C HIS A 123 5.24 -2.26 -6.44
N LEU A 124 6.51 -2.17 -6.04
CA LEU A 124 7.64 -2.06 -6.95
C LEU A 124 8.75 -3.04 -6.57
N ARG A 125 9.15 -3.87 -7.52
CA ARG A 125 10.28 -4.79 -7.33
C ARG A 125 11.11 -4.89 -8.61
N PHE A 126 12.34 -4.35 -8.58
CA PHE A 126 13.24 -4.26 -9.75
C PHE A 126 12.64 -3.55 -10.96
N SER A 127 11.63 -2.73 -10.76
CA SER A 127 10.79 -2.09 -11.77
C SER A 127 10.65 -0.58 -11.59
N GLU A 128 11.39 -0.02 -10.63
CA GLU A 128 11.24 1.35 -10.16
C GLU A 128 11.40 2.38 -11.30
N ASP A 129 12.35 2.20 -12.22
CA ASP A 129 12.55 3.16 -13.33
C ASP A 129 11.35 3.15 -14.29
N THR A 130 10.81 1.97 -14.61
CA THR A 130 9.60 1.86 -15.44
C THR A 130 8.38 2.50 -14.76
N ALA A 131 8.22 2.24 -13.47
CA ALA A 131 7.13 2.84 -12.70
C ALA A 131 7.24 4.37 -12.61
N ILE A 132 8.45 4.91 -12.43
CA ILE A 132 8.72 6.35 -12.43
C ILE A 132 8.25 7.00 -13.73
N GLU A 133 8.55 6.40 -14.90
CA GLU A 133 8.10 6.95 -16.19
C GLU A 133 6.57 6.91 -16.34
N ILE A 134 5.91 5.85 -15.87
CA ILE A 134 4.44 5.75 -15.88
C ILE A 134 3.81 6.78 -14.93
N ILE A 135 4.31 6.88 -13.69
CA ILE A 135 3.82 7.86 -12.70
C ILE A 135 4.05 9.29 -13.20
N LYS A 136 5.20 9.58 -13.79
CA LYS A 136 5.52 10.88 -14.39
C LYS A 136 4.58 11.23 -15.54
N LYS A 137 4.20 10.25 -16.36
CA LYS A 137 3.28 10.45 -17.50
C LYS A 137 1.88 10.86 -17.05
N TYR A 138 1.33 10.21 -16.03
CA TYR A 138 -0.06 10.38 -15.62
C TYR A 138 -0.26 11.25 -14.38
N MET A 139 0.79 11.46 -13.58
CA MET A 139 0.80 12.33 -12.40
C MET A 139 -0.35 12.05 -11.39
N PRO A 140 -0.54 10.80 -10.92
CA PRO A 140 -1.56 10.51 -9.92
C PRO A 140 -1.26 11.24 -8.62
N LYS A 141 -2.21 12.04 -8.11
CA LYS A 141 -2.00 12.88 -6.92
C LYS A 141 -1.91 12.09 -5.62
N LYS A 142 -2.56 10.93 -5.55
CA LYS A 142 -2.70 10.09 -4.36
C LYS A 142 -1.95 8.76 -4.52
N CYS A 143 -0.62 8.83 -4.69
CA CYS A 143 0.24 7.67 -4.92
C CYS A 143 1.06 7.34 -3.69
N ILE A 144 0.92 6.12 -3.17
CA ILE A 144 1.71 5.54 -2.08
C ILE A 144 2.60 4.45 -2.65
N ILE A 145 3.90 4.60 -2.49
CA ILE A 145 4.85 3.52 -2.77
C ILE A 145 4.99 2.70 -1.49
N HIS A 146 4.46 1.48 -1.52
CA HIS A 146 4.59 0.58 -0.39
C HIS A 146 5.95 -0.12 -0.39
N TRP A 147 6.49 -0.38 0.82
CA TRP A 147 7.72 -1.12 1.06
C TRP A 147 8.86 -0.83 0.05
N PHE A 148 9.17 0.44 -0.17
CA PHE A 148 10.15 0.86 -1.17
C PHE A 148 11.51 0.18 -1.01
N SER A 149 12.00 -0.48 -2.06
CA SER A 149 13.28 -1.22 -2.06
C SER A 149 14.33 -0.67 -3.04
N GLY A 150 13.98 0.26 -3.92
CA GLY A 150 14.85 0.82 -4.95
C GLY A 150 16.06 1.61 -4.45
N SER A 151 16.78 2.24 -5.37
CA SER A 151 17.97 3.06 -5.10
C SER A 151 17.61 4.46 -4.56
N ILE A 152 18.61 5.18 -4.03
CA ILE A 152 18.45 6.58 -3.58
C ILE A 152 18.05 7.50 -4.75
N VAL A 153 18.55 7.24 -5.96
CA VAL A 153 18.21 8.04 -7.15
C VAL A 153 16.73 7.88 -7.50
N GLN A 154 16.23 6.65 -7.48
CA GLN A 154 14.82 6.34 -7.72
C GLN A 154 13.92 6.91 -6.61
N LEU A 155 14.36 6.82 -5.34
CA LEU A 155 13.66 7.45 -4.21
C LEU A 155 13.44 8.95 -4.44
N LYS A 156 14.52 9.68 -4.79
CA LYS A 156 14.46 11.13 -5.04
C LYS A 156 13.49 11.47 -6.17
N LYS A 157 13.53 10.73 -7.29
CA LYS A 157 12.60 10.94 -8.42
C LYS A 157 11.14 10.74 -7.99
N LEU A 158 10.83 9.69 -7.21
CA LEU A 158 9.48 9.44 -6.70
C LEU A 158 9.02 10.51 -5.71
N ILE A 159 9.93 11.06 -4.88
CA ILE A 159 9.65 12.20 -4.00
C ILE A 159 9.30 13.44 -4.82
N GLU A 160 10.07 13.75 -5.87
CA GLU A 160 9.83 14.88 -6.79
C GLU A 160 8.48 14.75 -7.52
N LEU A 161 8.04 13.51 -7.83
CA LEU A 161 6.73 13.22 -8.39
C LEU A 161 5.58 13.31 -7.36
N GLY A 162 5.89 13.63 -6.10
CA GLY A 162 4.89 13.82 -5.05
C GLY A 162 4.40 12.54 -4.37
N CYS A 163 5.05 11.40 -4.62
CA CYS A 163 4.66 10.14 -3.99
C CYS A 163 4.83 10.16 -2.47
N TYR A 164 3.94 9.46 -1.78
CA TYR A 164 4.08 9.09 -0.38
C TYR A 164 4.76 7.73 -0.27
N PHE A 165 5.33 7.43 0.90
CA PHE A 165 6.02 6.17 1.16
C PHE A 165 5.49 5.56 2.45
N SER A 166 4.99 4.35 2.37
CA SER A 166 4.62 3.61 3.57
C SER A 166 5.80 2.75 4.05
N ILE A 167 6.06 2.88 5.35
CA ILE A 167 7.24 2.30 6.02
C ILE A 167 6.77 1.22 6.98
N ASN A 168 7.40 0.05 6.91
CA ASN A 168 7.21 -1.05 7.85
C ASN A 168 8.48 -1.36 8.66
N ALA A 169 8.35 -2.18 9.70
CA ALA A 169 9.44 -2.51 10.60
C ALA A 169 10.63 -3.20 9.91
N ASN A 170 10.42 -3.92 8.80
CA ASN A 170 11.50 -4.58 8.07
C ASN A 170 12.35 -3.60 7.24
N MET A 171 11.94 -2.32 7.15
CA MET A 171 12.71 -1.26 6.50
C MET A 171 13.65 -0.53 7.47
N ILE A 172 13.52 -0.75 8.76
CA ILE A 172 14.43 -0.23 9.79
C ILE A 172 15.86 -0.73 9.48
N ASN A 173 16.87 0.13 9.65
CA ASN A 173 18.26 -0.07 9.25
C ASN A 173 18.60 0.16 7.77
N LYS A 174 17.68 0.67 6.98
CA LYS A 174 17.96 1.15 5.63
C LYS A 174 18.04 2.68 5.64
N ASP A 175 19.23 3.25 5.75
CA ASP A 175 19.44 4.71 5.92
C ASP A 175 18.78 5.57 4.84
N LYS A 176 18.57 5.04 3.63
CA LYS A 176 17.84 5.74 2.57
C LYS A 176 16.42 6.16 2.97
N ILE A 177 15.78 5.45 3.90
CA ILE A 177 14.43 5.77 4.38
C ILE A 177 14.41 7.10 5.14
N LYS A 178 15.52 7.48 5.78
CA LYS A 178 15.67 8.77 6.46
C LYS A 178 15.69 9.97 5.49
N LEU A 179 15.87 9.72 4.19
CA LEU A 179 15.81 10.74 3.14
C LEU A 179 14.40 11.09 2.71
N ILE A 180 13.39 10.31 3.14
CA ILE A 180 11.98 10.61 2.86
C ILE A 180 11.57 11.84 3.66
N PRO A 181 11.04 12.90 3.03
CA PRO A 181 10.51 14.05 3.75
C PRO A 181 9.43 13.62 4.75
N GLN A 182 9.44 14.19 5.95
CA GLN A 182 8.44 13.85 6.98
C GLN A 182 7.01 14.00 6.46
N SER A 183 6.72 15.00 5.62
CA SER A 183 5.41 15.20 4.99
C SER A 183 4.99 14.12 3.99
N ARG A 184 5.85 13.15 3.68
CA ARG A 184 5.60 12.05 2.74
C ARG A 184 5.65 10.66 3.40
N ILE A 185 5.81 10.61 4.72
CA ILE A 185 5.87 9.36 5.49
C ILE A 185 4.47 8.89 5.86
N LEU A 186 4.18 7.64 5.54
CA LEU A 186 3.06 6.86 6.05
C LEU A 186 3.59 5.58 6.71
N ILE A 187 2.73 4.88 7.41
CA ILE A 187 3.07 3.61 8.07
C ILE A 187 2.20 2.50 7.51
N GLU A 188 2.83 1.37 7.27
CA GLU A 188 2.17 0.12 6.89
C GLU A 188 2.69 -1.03 7.72
N SER A 189 1.91 -2.07 7.87
CA SER A 189 2.41 -3.32 8.43
C SER A 189 2.88 -4.31 7.39
N ASP A 190 2.24 -4.32 6.24
CA ASP A 190 2.33 -5.41 5.26
C ASP A 190 2.14 -6.79 5.90
N GLY A 191 1.28 -6.81 6.93
CA GLY A 191 0.92 -8.07 7.61
C GLY A 191 0.13 -9.00 6.69
N PRO A 192 0.44 -10.29 6.69
CA PRO A 192 1.31 -11.06 7.60
C PRO A 192 2.76 -11.23 7.16
N PHE A 193 3.25 -10.51 6.15
CA PHE A 193 4.56 -10.74 5.53
C PHE A 193 5.73 -10.16 6.33
N THR A 194 5.46 -9.29 7.28
CA THR A 194 6.46 -8.71 8.18
C THR A 194 6.52 -9.42 9.54
N ARG A 195 7.54 -9.08 10.31
CA ARG A 195 7.76 -9.59 11.66
C ARG A 195 8.10 -8.45 12.62
N ILE A 196 7.55 -8.53 13.84
CA ILE A 196 7.92 -7.67 14.96
C ILE A 196 8.54 -8.57 16.05
N ASN A 197 9.78 -8.27 16.43
CA ASN A 197 10.54 -9.07 17.41
C ASN A 197 10.52 -10.58 17.12
N GLY A 198 10.71 -10.95 15.84
CA GLY A 198 10.72 -12.34 15.37
C GLY A 198 9.36 -13.00 15.25
N LYS A 199 8.27 -12.40 15.75
CA LYS A 199 6.89 -12.90 15.61
C LYS A 199 6.26 -12.41 14.33
N LYS A 200 5.47 -13.28 13.68
CA LYS A 200 4.64 -12.91 12.53
C LYS A 200 3.73 -11.73 12.91
N TYR A 201 3.59 -10.75 12.02
CA TYR A 201 2.79 -9.58 12.33
C TYR A 201 1.35 -9.93 12.70
N HIS A 202 0.85 -9.20 13.67
CA HIS A 202 -0.54 -9.22 14.13
C HIS A 202 -0.96 -7.77 14.48
N PRO A 203 -2.22 -7.34 14.29
CA PRO A 203 -2.64 -5.96 14.53
C PRO A 203 -2.31 -5.37 15.91
N VAL A 204 -2.19 -6.22 16.93
CA VAL A 204 -1.76 -5.77 18.28
C VAL A 204 -0.35 -5.16 18.30
N PHE A 205 0.48 -5.44 17.30
CA PHE A 205 1.85 -4.94 17.19
C PHE A 205 1.96 -3.58 16.48
N LEU A 206 0.86 -3.03 15.97
CA LEU A 206 0.94 -1.77 15.21
C LEU A 206 1.54 -0.63 16.05
N LYS A 207 1.16 -0.51 17.32
CA LYS A 207 1.76 0.52 18.21
C LYS A 207 3.26 0.30 18.38
N GLU A 208 3.69 -0.93 18.63
CA GLU A 208 5.10 -1.28 18.77
C GLU A 208 5.89 -0.96 17.49
N GLN A 209 5.29 -1.23 16.31
CA GLN A 209 5.89 -0.86 15.02
C GLN A 209 6.07 0.65 14.89
N TYR A 210 5.08 1.44 15.27
CA TYR A 210 5.20 2.91 15.31
C TYR A 210 6.35 3.34 16.21
N ASP A 211 6.48 2.76 17.40
CA ASP A 211 7.54 3.10 18.35
C ASP A 211 8.93 2.78 17.79
N LEU A 212 9.09 1.62 17.13
CA LEU A 212 10.34 1.22 16.48
C LEU A 212 10.72 2.19 15.34
N ILE A 213 9.76 2.55 14.49
CA ILE A 213 9.99 3.45 13.36
C ILE A 213 10.25 4.89 13.86
N SER A 214 9.49 5.36 14.86
CA SER A 214 9.69 6.66 15.51
C SER A 214 11.11 6.81 16.03
N LYS A 215 11.60 5.81 16.76
CA LYS A 215 12.98 5.77 17.27
C LYS A 215 14.00 5.77 16.15
N PHE A 216 13.79 4.99 15.08
CA PHE A 216 14.71 4.92 13.94
C PHE A 216 14.81 6.23 13.16
N LEU A 217 13.66 6.87 12.93
CA LEU A 217 13.56 8.14 12.20
C LEU A 217 13.81 9.37 13.08
N GLN A 218 13.89 9.20 14.40
CA GLN A 218 13.99 10.28 15.38
C GLN A 218 12.83 11.30 15.29
N ILE A 219 11.60 10.78 15.16
CA ILE A 219 10.37 11.58 15.07
C ILE A 219 9.53 11.30 16.32
N GLU A 220 9.42 12.28 17.24
CA GLU A 220 8.75 12.09 18.53
C GLU A 220 7.24 11.82 18.45
N ASN A 221 6.53 12.50 17.54
CA ASN A 221 5.08 12.40 17.38
C ASN A 221 4.69 11.76 16.04
N LEU A 222 5.22 10.55 15.79
CA LEU A 222 5.01 9.87 14.50
C LEU A 222 3.53 9.60 14.20
N GLU A 223 2.71 9.30 15.23
CA GLU A 223 1.27 9.07 15.04
C GLU A 223 0.56 10.32 14.52
N GLN A 224 0.90 11.49 15.08
CA GLN A 224 0.31 12.77 14.63
C GLN A 224 0.79 13.10 13.21
N LEU A 225 2.08 12.89 12.93
CA LEU A 225 2.64 13.10 11.60
C LEU A 225 1.93 12.25 10.55
N VAL A 226 1.82 10.94 10.80
CA VAL A 226 1.16 10.00 9.88
C VAL A 226 -0.32 10.33 9.69
N TYR A 227 -1.01 10.70 10.78
CA TYR A 227 -2.41 11.16 10.69
C TYR A 227 -2.56 12.38 9.78
N ASN A 228 -1.70 13.38 9.95
CA ASN A 228 -1.75 14.59 9.13
C ASN A 228 -1.43 14.29 7.66
N ASN A 229 -0.39 13.48 7.39
CA ASN A 229 -0.02 13.09 6.05
C ASN A 229 -1.12 12.26 5.36
N PHE A 230 -1.73 11.34 6.11
CA PHE A 230 -2.82 10.53 5.56
C PHE A 230 -4.09 11.36 5.31
N LYS A 231 -4.40 12.30 6.18
CA LYS A 231 -5.48 13.27 5.95
C LYS A 231 -5.19 14.11 4.70
N GLU A 232 -3.96 14.60 4.55
CA GLU A 232 -3.55 15.42 3.40
C GLU A 232 -3.72 14.66 2.08
N ILE A 233 -3.19 13.43 1.98
CA ILE A 233 -3.35 12.63 0.74
C ILE A 233 -4.81 12.31 0.42
N LEU A 234 -5.69 12.22 1.41
CA LEU A 234 -7.11 11.97 1.15
C LEU A 234 -7.84 13.18 0.57
N ILE A 235 -7.46 14.41 0.95
CA ILE A 235 -8.12 15.65 0.52
C ILE A 235 -7.50 16.28 -0.73
N THR A 236 -6.27 15.88 -1.11
CA THR A 236 -5.61 16.31 -2.35
C THR A 236 -6.30 15.75 -3.57
#